data_bebc3dfb6549111eac5e2747d3880348
#
_entry.id   bebc3dfb6549111eac5e2747d3880348
#
_cell.length_a   1.000
_cell.length_b   1.000
_cell.length_c   1.000
_cell.angle_alpha   90.00
_cell.angle_beta   90.00
_cell.angle_gamma   90.00
#
_symmetry.space_group_name_H-M   'P 1'
#
loop_
_entity.id
_entity.type
_entity.pdbx_description
1 polymer ?
#
loop_
_entity_poly.entity_id
_entity_poly.type
_entity_poly.pdbx_seq_one_letter_code
_entity_poly.pdbx_strand_id
1 'polypeptide(L)'
;MELTGNLQIVCPIRGQLKVNKRSKDGLTATEEFYRVEAIKFLISKGYPKENFWIEPIIKKFGNSGRNSFRSDFAVLDVPASTISTNEPDDILGHAVIICEVKRDNKKNEYVKNTQVKPMLDFAKKQSTLGLYWDNIEKRVFWIEVTDGIKEIKEGPLTFVPKFGLPIKTTPLTFNTIEPVDSLTETFERIEDILHQASFAPEKRYEIILQLLLTKIFDEHAFEVRGDEPLEIQDYRSLGTSADTTKKKVGDVVKRAISFYGEHLPNKLSDTLPLSGDTLFEILKILAPVKIIHSKRDVVQTFYMKFAKALYKWDMAQYFTPTTVTDFLVDIINPQFGEHIADPACG
;
A
#
# COMPACT_ATOMS: atom_id res chain seq x y z
N MET A 1 5.44 11.98 -26.40
CA MET A 1 6.57 11.03 -26.34
C MET A 1 7.53 11.51 -25.26
N GLU A 2 7.19 11.31 -23.99
CA GLU A 2 8.14 11.58 -22.89
C GLU A 2 9.25 10.55 -23.00
N LEU A 3 10.42 11.01 -23.35
CA LEU A 3 11.65 10.25 -23.20
C LEU A 3 11.74 9.85 -21.71
N THR A 4 11.41 8.61 -21.40
CA THR A 4 11.64 8.01 -20.08
C THR A 4 13.13 7.86 -19.85
N GLY A 5 13.81 9.01 -19.77
CA GLY A 5 15.20 9.07 -19.35
C GLY A 5 15.31 8.52 -17.94
N ASN A 6 16.34 7.77 -17.66
CA ASN A 6 16.75 7.28 -16.36
C ASN A 6 17.05 8.50 -15.44
N LEU A 7 16.00 9.18 -14.97
CA LEU A 7 16.13 10.38 -14.17
C LEU A 7 16.75 10.02 -12.83
N GLN A 8 17.81 10.72 -12.47
CA GLN A 8 18.43 10.58 -11.15
C GLN A 8 17.46 10.97 -10.05
N ILE A 9 17.56 10.30 -8.91
CA ILE A 9 16.72 10.57 -7.75
C ILE A 9 17.24 11.81 -7.01
N VAL A 10 16.34 12.72 -6.68
CA VAL A 10 16.63 13.84 -5.78
C VAL A 10 16.06 13.54 -4.41
N CYS A 11 16.93 13.31 -3.42
CA CYS A 11 16.55 13.08 -2.03
C CYS A 11 16.46 14.42 -1.29
N PRO A 12 15.38 14.70 -0.54
CA PRO A 12 15.24 15.95 0.22
C PRO A 12 16.32 16.19 1.28
N ILE A 13 17.01 15.11 1.69
CA ILE A 13 18.03 15.10 2.76
C ILE A 13 19.45 15.08 2.17
N ARG A 14 19.68 14.20 1.15
CA ARG A 14 21.01 13.93 0.58
C ARG A 14 21.27 14.64 -0.74
N GLY A 15 20.30 15.41 -1.26
CA GLY A 15 20.42 16.06 -2.56
C GLY A 15 20.34 15.08 -3.73
N GLN A 16 21.00 15.38 -4.83
CA GLN A 16 20.99 14.55 -6.04
C GLN A 16 21.80 13.25 -5.81
N LEU A 17 21.16 12.12 -6.04
CA LEU A 17 21.76 10.81 -5.85
C LEU A 17 22.31 10.27 -7.19
N LYS A 18 23.42 9.51 -7.13
CA LYS A 18 23.95 8.79 -8.29
C LYS A 18 23.15 7.55 -8.69
N VAL A 19 21.95 7.41 -8.17
CA VAL A 19 21.05 6.26 -8.39
C VAL A 19 19.87 6.72 -9.24
N ASN A 20 19.51 5.91 -10.22
CA ASN A 20 18.36 6.16 -11.07
C ASN A 20 17.05 5.73 -10.39
N LYS A 21 15.94 6.36 -10.80
CA LYS A 21 14.60 5.99 -10.30
C LYS A 21 14.24 4.55 -10.64
N ARG A 22 14.68 4.06 -11.81
CA ARG A 22 14.40 2.70 -12.28
C ARG A 22 15.66 1.86 -12.34
N SER A 23 15.49 0.57 -12.16
CA SER A 23 16.54 -0.44 -12.29
C SER A 23 17.00 -0.57 -13.76
N LYS A 24 18.01 -1.39 -14.01
CA LYS A 24 18.61 -1.55 -15.36
C LYS A 24 17.62 -2.05 -16.41
N ASP A 25 16.55 -2.74 -16.00
CA ASP A 25 15.45 -3.19 -16.88
C ASP A 25 14.54 -2.04 -17.36
N GLY A 26 14.68 -0.84 -16.77
CA GLY A 26 13.87 0.33 -17.08
C GLY A 26 12.40 0.23 -16.62
N LEU A 27 11.98 -0.89 -16.05
CA LEU A 27 10.59 -1.20 -15.71
C LEU A 27 10.29 -1.03 -14.21
N THR A 28 11.16 -1.56 -13.36
CA THR A 28 10.97 -1.56 -11.91
C THR A 28 11.65 -0.37 -11.24
N ALA A 29 10.98 0.23 -10.24
CA ALA A 29 11.60 1.25 -9.42
C ALA A 29 12.71 0.65 -8.54
N THR A 30 13.69 1.47 -8.17
CA THR A 30 14.76 1.05 -7.27
C THR A 30 14.31 1.15 -5.82
N GLU A 31 14.96 0.42 -4.91
CA GLU A 31 14.71 0.54 -3.47
C GLU A 31 14.95 1.96 -2.98
N GLU A 32 15.95 2.63 -3.52
CA GLU A 32 16.24 4.03 -3.20
C GLU A 32 15.12 4.99 -3.60
N PHE A 33 14.38 4.70 -4.66
CA PHE A 33 13.18 5.45 -5.02
C PHE A 33 12.14 5.39 -3.89
N TYR A 34 11.83 4.19 -3.38
CA TYR A 34 10.87 4.03 -2.29
C TYR A 34 11.38 4.60 -0.97
N ARG A 35 12.70 4.54 -0.71
CA ARG A 35 13.30 5.21 0.46
C ARG A 35 13.05 6.71 0.41
N VAL A 36 13.22 7.34 -0.75
CA VAL A 36 12.96 8.78 -0.92
C VAL A 36 11.47 9.09 -0.81
N GLU A 37 10.58 8.23 -1.29
CA GLU A 37 9.13 8.38 -1.12
C GLU A 37 8.75 8.34 0.39
N ALA A 38 9.29 7.40 1.15
CA ALA A 38 9.07 7.32 2.59
C ALA A 38 9.58 8.59 3.32
N ILE A 39 10.76 9.10 2.95
CA ILE A 39 11.30 10.35 3.49
C ILE A 39 10.39 11.54 3.15
N LYS A 40 9.93 11.69 1.91
CA LYS A 40 9.02 12.76 1.49
C LYS A 40 7.69 12.70 2.26
N PHE A 41 7.14 11.51 2.43
CA PHE A 41 5.93 11.31 3.22
C PHE A 41 6.12 11.83 4.66
N LEU A 42 7.20 11.47 5.33
CA LEU A 42 7.45 11.95 6.69
C LEU A 42 7.67 13.47 6.75
N ILE A 43 8.39 14.04 5.77
CA ILE A 43 8.53 15.50 5.68
C ILE A 43 7.16 16.18 5.51
N SER A 44 6.25 15.62 4.72
CA SER A 44 4.88 16.14 4.56
C SER A 44 4.05 16.06 5.84
N LYS A 45 4.40 15.16 6.78
CA LYS A 45 3.84 15.05 8.12
C LYS A 45 4.51 15.99 9.13
N GLY A 46 5.45 16.84 8.68
CA GLY A 46 6.14 17.84 9.51
C GLY A 46 7.39 17.33 10.23
N TYR A 47 7.92 16.16 9.86
CA TYR A 47 9.19 15.69 10.39
C TYR A 47 10.34 16.53 9.83
N PRO A 48 11.19 17.19 10.70
CA PRO A 48 12.25 18.08 10.24
C PRO A 48 13.34 17.34 9.46
N LYS A 49 13.84 17.92 8.37
CA LYS A 49 14.85 17.30 7.51
C LYS A 49 16.17 17.02 8.26
N GLU A 50 16.53 17.88 9.15
CA GLU A 50 17.74 17.81 10.00
C GLU A 50 17.69 16.66 11.02
N ASN A 51 16.51 16.08 11.27
CA ASN A 51 16.31 14.98 12.22
C ASN A 51 16.49 13.58 11.60
N PHE A 52 16.72 13.49 10.28
CA PHE A 52 16.89 12.22 9.63
C PHE A 52 18.33 11.70 9.74
N TRP A 53 18.46 10.45 10.15
CA TRP A 53 19.71 9.69 10.17
C TRP A 53 19.62 8.54 9.16
N ILE A 54 20.46 8.56 8.15
CA ILE A 54 20.47 7.55 7.07
C ILE A 54 21.36 6.37 7.48
N GLU A 55 20.87 5.15 7.29
CA GLU A 55 21.53 3.88 7.58
C GLU A 55 22.08 3.76 9.00
N PRO A 56 21.26 4.08 10.05
CA PRO A 56 21.71 3.94 11.43
C PRO A 56 22.02 2.48 11.77
N ILE A 57 23.02 2.29 12.62
CA ILE A 57 23.29 1.01 13.24
C ILE A 57 22.33 0.83 14.43
N ILE A 58 21.48 -0.19 14.35
CA ILE A 58 20.51 -0.54 15.40
C ILE A 58 21.16 -1.46 16.45
N LYS A 59 21.99 -2.39 16.00
CA LYS A 59 22.71 -3.32 16.86
C LYS A 59 24.05 -3.72 16.25
N LYS A 60 25.11 -3.68 17.06
CA LYS A 60 26.43 -4.21 16.71
C LYS A 60 26.53 -5.66 17.19
N PHE A 61 27.05 -6.55 16.36
CA PHE A 61 27.36 -7.93 16.72
C PHE A 61 28.89 -8.11 16.67
N GLY A 62 29.47 -8.42 17.84
CA GLY A 62 30.90 -8.58 18.00
C GLY A 62 31.71 -7.28 18.01
N ASN A 63 32.99 -7.39 18.37
CA ASN A 63 33.89 -6.23 18.59
C ASN A 63 34.28 -5.49 17.32
N SER A 64 34.17 -6.11 16.13
CA SER A 64 34.62 -5.49 14.87
C SER A 64 33.56 -4.63 14.18
N GLY A 65 32.29 -4.68 14.65
CA GLY A 65 31.17 -3.94 14.04
C GLY A 65 30.84 -4.31 12.58
N ARG A 66 31.56 -5.30 12.00
CA ARG A 66 31.33 -5.75 10.61
C ARG A 66 29.97 -6.40 10.41
N ASN A 67 29.50 -7.11 11.45
CA ASN A 67 28.15 -7.66 11.49
C ASN A 67 27.27 -6.73 12.31
N SER A 68 26.58 -5.80 11.66
CA SER A 68 25.67 -4.87 12.32
C SER A 68 24.27 -4.98 11.73
N PHE A 69 23.27 -4.92 12.58
CA PHE A 69 21.89 -4.77 12.20
C PHE A 69 21.63 -3.29 11.95
N ARG A 70 21.17 -2.93 10.75
CA ARG A 70 20.94 -1.56 10.31
C ARG A 70 19.52 -1.40 9.83
N SER A 71 19.00 -0.19 9.90
CA SER A 71 17.80 0.20 9.18
C SER A 71 18.13 1.12 8.01
N ASP A 72 17.19 1.35 7.12
CA ASP A 72 17.36 2.25 5.97
C ASP A 72 17.49 3.70 6.40
N PHE A 73 16.68 4.12 7.36
CA PHE A 73 16.84 5.42 8.04
C PHE A 73 16.11 5.44 9.38
N ALA A 74 16.47 6.37 10.23
CA ALA A 74 15.73 6.75 11.43
C ALA A 74 15.37 8.23 11.39
N VAL A 75 14.32 8.62 12.10
CA VAL A 75 14.02 10.02 12.41
C VAL A 75 14.17 10.20 13.91
N LEU A 76 14.89 11.24 14.30
CA LEU A 76 15.21 11.55 15.68
C LEU A 76 14.33 12.71 16.20
N ASP A 77 14.17 12.81 17.51
CA ASP A 77 13.49 13.96 18.13
C ASP A 77 14.38 15.21 18.24
N VAL A 78 15.65 15.07 17.89
CA VAL A 78 16.65 16.15 17.83
C VAL A 78 17.32 16.17 16.46
N PRO A 79 17.94 17.28 16.06
CA PRO A 79 18.76 17.31 14.84
C PRO A 79 19.87 16.25 14.87
N ALA A 80 20.04 15.51 13.78
CA ALA A 80 21.08 14.46 13.67
C ALA A 80 22.49 14.96 13.95
N SER A 81 22.77 16.24 13.66
CA SER A 81 24.06 16.90 13.93
C SER A 81 24.36 17.07 15.43
N THR A 82 23.37 16.94 16.30
CA THR A 82 23.59 17.01 17.77
C THR A 82 24.07 15.69 18.36
N ILE A 83 23.94 14.59 17.62
CA ILE A 83 24.43 13.27 18.03
C ILE A 83 25.92 13.17 17.66
N SER A 84 26.77 13.15 18.65
CA SER A 84 28.24 13.17 18.45
C SER A 84 28.84 11.82 18.07
N THR A 85 28.12 10.72 18.32
CA THR A 85 28.61 9.36 18.11
C THR A 85 27.66 8.57 17.20
N ASN A 86 28.19 7.57 16.51
CA ASN A 86 27.38 6.61 15.74
C ASN A 86 27.14 5.33 16.56
N GLU A 87 27.02 5.49 17.90
CA GLU A 87 26.70 4.37 18.77
C GLU A 87 25.18 4.12 18.74
N PRO A 88 24.77 2.83 18.66
CA PRO A 88 23.35 2.47 18.59
C PRO A 88 22.52 3.07 19.74
N ASP A 89 23.05 3.06 20.95
CA ASP A 89 22.33 3.53 22.14
C ASP A 89 22.03 5.05 22.09
N ASP A 90 22.95 5.86 21.52
CA ASP A 90 22.74 7.29 21.37
C ASP A 90 21.67 7.59 20.33
N ILE A 91 21.73 6.89 19.16
CA ILE A 91 20.75 7.06 18.09
C ILE A 91 19.37 6.57 18.56
N LEU A 92 19.30 5.36 19.15
CA LEU A 92 18.04 4.78 19.62
C LEU A 92 17.42 5.54 20.79
N GLY A 93 18.24 6.23 21.59
CA GLY A 93 17.78 7.14 22.64
C GLY A 93 16.94 8.30 22.11
N HIS A 94 17.17 8.71 20.87
CA HIS A 94 16.49 9.82 20.21
C HIS A 94 15.53 9.38 19.09
N ALA A 95 15.54 8.11 18.68
CA ALA A 95 14.71 7.63 17.57
C ALA A 95 13.21 7.72 17.89
N VAL A 96 12.45 8.42 17.03
CA VAL A 96 10.99 8.47 17.03
C VAL A 96 10.39 7.61 15.93
N ILE A 97 11.12 7.41 14.82
CA ILE A 97 10.78 6.45 13.76
C ILE A 97 12.04 5.69 13.36
N ILE A 98 11.90 4.39 13.11
CA ILE A 98 12.90 3.53 12.49
C ILE A 98 12.24 2.90 11.27
N CYS A 99 12.85 3.03 10.09
CA CYS A 99 12.24 2.63 8.82
C CYS A 99 13.04 1.56 8.09
N GLU A 100 12.33 0.59 7.56
CA GLU A 100 12.85 -0.42 6.65
C GLU A 100 12.11 -0.35 5.32
N VAL A 101 12.87 -0.28 4.23
CA VAL A 101 12.36 -0.13 2.86
C VAL A 101 12.74 -1.34 2.04
N LYS A 102 11.85 -1.77 1.17
CA LYS A 102 12.14 -2.82 0.19
C LYS A 102 11.66 -2.40 -1.20
N ARG A 103 12.32 -2.95 -2.20
CA ARG A 103 11.98 -2.69 -3.60
C ARG A 103 10.66 -3.34 -4.00
N ASP A 104 10.36 -4.52 -3.45
CA ASP A 104 9.17 -5.31 -3.78
C ASP A 104 8.57 -5.99 -2.55
N ASN A 105 7.32 -6.42 -2.69
CA ASN A 105 6.51 -7.01 -1.61
C ASN A 105 6.71 -8.53 -1.43
N LYS A 106 7.64 -9.17 -2.15
CA LYS A 106 7.76 -10.64 -2.18
C LYS A 106 8.05 -11.29 -0.83
N LYS A 107 8.76 -10.58 0.05
CA LYS A 107 9.16 -11.07 1.38
C LYS A 107 8.66 -10.17 2.51
N ASN A 108 7.55 -9.47 2.30
CA ASN A 108 7.02 -8.48 3.24
C ASN A 108 6.88 -9.02 4.68
N GLU A 109 6.21 -10.15 4.87
CA GLU A 109 6.03 -10.74 6.20
C GLU A 109 7.35 -11.14 6.84
N TYR A 110 8.27 -11.74 6.07
CA TYR A 110 9.59 -12.08 6.58
C TYR A 110 10.33 -10.81 7.04
N VAL A 111 10.38 -9.75 6.25
CA VAL A 111 11.05 -8.50 6.60
C VAL A 111 10.40 -7.83 7.81
N LYS A 112 9.07 -7.75 7.86
CA LYS A 112 8.34 -7.20 9.00
C LYS A 112 8.68 -7.93 10.30
N ASN A 113 8.71 -9.26 10.27
CA ASN A 113 8.95 -10.09 11.45
C ASN A 113 10.44 -10.20 11.85
N THR A 114 11.38 -10.10 10.90
CA THR A 114 12.82 -10.31 11.19
C THR A 114 13.63 -9.01 11.22
N GLN A 115 13.07 -7.91 10.70
CA GLN A 115 13.74 -6.60 10.66
C GLN A 115 12.93 -5.55 11.43
N VAL A 116 11.72 -5.21 10.99
CA VAL A 116 10.97 -4.08 11.57
C VAL A 116 10.59 -4.29 13.03
N LYS A 117 9.95 -5.42 13.36
CA LYS A 117 9.54 -5.70 14.74
C LYS A 117 10.73 -5.81 15.69
N PRO A 118 11.84 -6.52 15.36
CA PRO A 118 13.03 -6.54 16.20
C PRO A 118 13.69 -5.17 16.39
N MET A 119 13.63 -4.27 15.41
CA MET A 119 14.12 -2.88 15.60
C MET A 119 13.41 -2.16 16.72
N LEU A 120 12.10 -2.39 16.89
CA LEU A 120 11.32 -1.82 17.99
C LEU A 120 11.71 -2.40 19.36
N ASP A 121 12.18 -3.65 19.40
CA ASP A 121 12.66 -4.26 20.64
C ASP A 121 13.95 -3.59 21.14
N PHE A 122 14.77 -3.07 20.23
CA PHE A 122 15.97 -2.29 20.57
C PHE A 122 15.67 -0.82 20.84
N ALA A 123 14.49 -0.30 20.48
CA ALA A 123 14.14 1.08 20.72
C ALA A 123 14.14 1.41 22.21
N LYS A 124 14.69 2.56 22.56
CA LYS A 124 14.78 3.04 23.95
C LYS A 124 13.51 3.75 24.41
N LYS A 125 12.71 4.26 23.47
CA LYS A 125 11.43 4.90 23.76
C LYS A 125 10.29 3.99 23.35
N GLN A 126 9.33 3.80 24.24
CA GLN A 126 8.11 3.06 23.95
C GLN A 126 7.29 3.70 22.82
N SER A 127 7.42 5.02 22.65
CA SER A 127 6.75 5.79 21.60
C SER A 127 7.43 5.72 20.23
N THR A 128 8.56 5.01 20.10
CA THR A 128 9.22 4.81 18.80
C THR A 128 8.33 3.98 17.89
N LEU A 129 8.17 4.45 16.64
CA LEU A 129 7.41 3.76 15.61
C LEU A 129 8.35 3.00 14.66
N GLY A 130 7.97 1.80 14.27
CA GLY A 130 8.56 1.09 13.14
C GLY A 130 7.82 1.44 11.86
N LEU A 131 8.51 1.65 10.76
CA LEU A 131 7.90 1.90 9.47
C LEU A 131 8.40 0.85 8.48
N TYR A 132 7.48 0.18 7.79
CA TYR A 132 7.75 -0.68 6.65
C TYR A 132 7.22 -0.03 5.39
N TRP A 133 8.02 -0.06 4.30
CA TRP A 133 7.67 0.56 3.04
C TRP A 133 8.17 -0.26 1.85
N ASP A 134 7.27 -0.63 0.94
CA ASP A 134 7.63 -1.20 -0.35
C ASP A 134 6.76 -0.64 -1.49
N ASN A 135 6.79 -1.25 -2.66
CA ASN A 135 6.02 -0.81 -3.83
C ASN A 135 4.50 -0.94 -3.66
N ILE A 136 4.02 -1.83 -2.80
CA ILE A 136 2.60 -2.14 -2.61
C ILE A 136 2.14 -1.80 -1.20
N GLU A 137 2.90 -2.23 -0.20
CA GLU A 137 2.50 -2.18 1.20
C GLU A 137 3.30 -1.13 1.98
N LYS A 138 2.60 -0.37 2.80
CA LYS A 138 3.17 0.63 3.68
C LYS A 138 2.49 0.51 5.03
N ARG A 139 3.27 0.18 6.08
CA ARG A 139 2.74 -0.13 7.41
C ARG A 139 3.52 0.59 8.50
N VAL A 140 2.81 1.01 9.54
CA VAL A 140 3.39 1.52 10.78
C VAL A 140 3.20 0.49 11.88
N PHE A 141 4.22 0.35 12.71
CA PHE A 141 4.26 -0.55 13.87
C PHE A 141 4.50 0.28 15.13
N TRP A 142 3.86 -0.10 16.23
CA TRP A 142 4.04 0.54 17.52
C TRP A 142 3.95 -0.48 18.65
N ILE A 143 4.49 -0.09 19.81
CA ILE A 143 4.43 -0.90 21.01
C ILE A 143 3.22 -0.48 21.82
N GLU A 144 2.38 -1.42 22.16
CA GLU A 144 1.29 -1.27 23.12
C GLU A 144 1.61 -2.09 24.36
N VAL A 145 1.38 -1.52 25.54
CA VAL A 145 1.58 -2.24 26.81
C VAL A 145 0.23 -2.27 27.53
N THR A 146 -0.32 -3.49 27.66
CA THR A 146 -1.58 -3.75 28.36
C THR A 146 -1.31 -4.75 29.47
N ASP A 147 -1.66 -4.41 30.69
CA ASP A 147 -1.43 -5.26 31.88
C ASP A 147 0.03 -5.74 32.03
N GLY A 148 0.99 -4.89 31.65
CA GLY A 148 2.42 -5.20 31.70
C GLY A 148 2.92 -6.08 30.56
N ILE A 149 2.05 -6.53 29.67
CA ILE A 149 2.39 -7.32 28.47
C ILE A 149 2.68 -6.35 27.31
N LYS A 150 3.89 -6.46 26.75
CA LYS A 150 4.33 -5.71 25.57
C LYS A 150 3.86 -6.43 24.32
N GLU A 151 3.11 -5.74 23.47
CA GLU A 151 2.64 -6.24 22.18
C GLU A 151 2.99 -5.27 21.07
N ILE A 152 3.45 -5.78 19.92
CA ILE A 152 3.68 -4.94 18.73
C ILE A 152 2.45 -5.00 17.86
N LYS A 153 1.80 -3.85 17.72
CA LYS A 153 0.64 -3.62 16.85
C LYS A 153 1.09 -3.10 15.50
N GLU A 154 0.25 -3.25 14.48
CA GLU A 154 0.46 -2.71 13.15
C GLU A 154 -0.78 -2.04 12.59
N GLY A 155 -0.60 -1.04 11.74
CA GLY A 155 -1.69 -0.32 11.09
C GLY A 155 -1.27 0.38 9.80
N PRO A 156 -2.22 1.01 9.10
CA PRO A 156 -1.95 1.77 7.88
C PRO A 156 -1.14 3.04 8.15
N LEU A 157 -0.55 3.63 7.10
CA LEU A 157 0.23 4.88 7.20
C LEU A 157 -0.56 6.07 7.77
N THR A 158 -1.89 6.05 7.67
CA THR A 158 -2.75 7.09 8.25
C THR A 158 -2.56 7.23 9.76
N PHE A 159 -2.03 6.19 10.42
CA PHE A 159 -1.74 6.22 11.86
C PHE A 159 -0.43 6.94 12.20
N VAL A 160 0.46 7.15 11.22
CA VAL A 160 1.70 7.93 11.44
C VAL A 160 1.31 9.36 11.82
N PRO A 161 1.65 9.82 13.04
CA PRO A 161 1.24 11.12 13.52
C PRO A 161 2.06 12.25 12.85
N LYS A 162 1.65 13.48 13.04
CA LYS A 162 2.54 14.63 12.82
C LYS A 162 3.69 14.60 13.83
N PHE A 163 4.83 15.15 13.44
CA PHE A 163 6.00 15.22 14.32
C PHE A 163 5.65 15.80 15.71
N GLY A 164 6.12 15.13 16.75
CA GLY A 164 5.87 15.52 18.15
C GLY A 164 4.51 15.11 18.72
N LEU A 165 3.63 14.50 17.92
CA LEU A 165 2.35 13.98 18.40
C LEU A 165 2.39 12.45 18.61
N PRO A 166 1.59 11.92 19.54
CA PRO A 166 1.45 10.48 19.74
C PRO A 166 0.71 9.83 18.57
N ILE A 167 0.93 8.52 18.41
CA ILE A 167 0.15 7.72 17.44
C ILE A 167 -1.34 7.78 17.79
N LYS A 168 -2.18 7.87 16.75
CA LYS A 168 -3.63 7.83 16.88
C LYS A 168 -4.18 6.85 15.86
N THR A 169 -4.81 5.80 16.35
CA THR A 169 -5.50 4.82 15.50
C THR A 169 -6.85 5.39 15.05
N THR A 170 -6.97 5.65 13.76
CA THR A 170 -8.19 6.17 13.13
C THR A 170 -8.62 5.26 12.00
N PRO A 171 -9.93 5.01 11.81
CA PRO A 171 -10.38 4.21 10.67
C PRO A 171 -9.99 4.86 9.34
N LEU A 172 -9.83 4.04 8.31
CA LEU A 172 -9.73 4.53 6.94
C LEU A 172 -11.07 5.13 6.52
N THR A 173 -10.99 6.27 5.87
CA THR A 173 -12.14 6.99 5.31
C THR A 173 -11.89 7.26 3.83
N PHE A 174 -12.92 7.62 3.08
CA PHE A 174 -12.76 7.94 1.65
C PHE A 174 -11.73 9.06 1.41
N ASN A 175 -11.66 10.02 2.32
CA ASN A 175 -10.71 11.13 2.23
C ASN A 175 -9.26 10.75 2.60
N THR A 176 -9.04 9.62 3.28
CA THR A 176 -7.71 9.20 3.73
C THR A 176 -7.08 8.10 2.88
N ILE A 177 -7.87 7.40 2.06
CA ILE A 177 -7.33 6.46 1.07
C ILE A 177 -6.83 7.23 -0.16
N GLU A 178 -5.78 6.71 -0.80
CA GLU A 178 -5.10 7.41 -1.89
C GLU A 178 -5.25 6.65 -3.22
N PRO A 179 -5.49 7.39 -4.34
CA PRO A 179 -5.47 6.79 -5.66
C PRO A 179 -4.04 6.34 -5.99
N VAL A 180 -3.92 5.27 -6.77
CA VAL A 180 -2.64 4.75 -7.25
C VAL A 180 -2.54 4.89 -8.77
N ASP A 181 -1.31 5.00 -9.27
CA ASP A 181 -1.07 5.13 -10.71
C ASP A 181 -1.42 3.85 -11.48
N SER A 182 -1.24 2.69 -10.86
CA SER A 182 -1.61 1.38 -11.42
C SER A 182 -1.97 0.42 -10.30
N LEU A 183 -3.08 -0.29 -10.44
CA LEU A 183 -3.48 -1.36 -9.53
C LEU A 183 -2.93 -2.73 -9.94
N THR A 184 -2.21 -2.81 -11.06
CA THR A 184 -1.70 -4.09 -11.58
C THR A 184 -0.89 -4.83 -10.53
N GLU A 185 0.10 -4.17 -9.92
CA GLU A 185 0.96 -4.79 -8.90
C GLU A 185 0.17 -5.22 -7.66
N THR A 186 -0.83 -4.43 -7.25
CA THR A 186 -1.72 -4.75 -6.13
C THR A 186 -2.53 -6.02 -6.42
N PHE A 187 -3.13 -6.12 -7.60
CA PHE A 187 -3.91 -7.31 -7.96
C PHE A 187 -3.04 -8.53 -8.23
N GLU A 188 -1.86 -8.38 -8.80
CA GLU A 188 -0.87 -9.46 -8.92
C GLU A 188 -0.50 -10.01 -7.54
N ARG A 189 -0.27 -9.12 -6.58
CA ARG A 189 0.03 -9.55 -5.23
C ARG A 189 -1.14 -10.24 -4.54
N ILE A 190 -2.38 -9.80 -4.77
CA ILE A 190 -3.57 -10.50 -4.28
C ILE A 190 -3.66 -11.89 -4.92
N GLU A 191 -3.38 -12.01 -6.21
CA GLU A 191 -3.34 -13.31 -6.90
C GLU A 191 -2.29 -14.24 -6.29
N ASP A 192 -1.09 -13.72 -5.99
CA ASP A 192 -0.03 -14.49 -5.32
C ASP A 192 -0.48 -14.99 -3.93
N ILE A 193 -1.14 -14.14 -3.13
CA ILE A 193 -1.69 -14.53 -1.83
C ILE A 193 -2.72 -15.66 -1.98
N LEU A 194 -3.63 -15.53 -2.95
CA LEU A 194 -4.63 -16.55 -3.22
C LEU A 194 -4.01 -17.85 -3.77
N HIS A 195 -2.94 -17.75 -4.57
CA HIS A 195 -2.18 -18.89 -5.04
C HIS A 195 -1.51 -19.64 -3.88
N GLN A 196 -0.87 -18.92 -2.97
CA GLN A 196 -0.27 -19.49 -1.75
C GLN A 196 -1.32 -20.15 -0.85
N ALA A 197 -2.54 -19.61 -0.82
CA ALA A 197 -3.69 -20.21 -0.15
C ALA A 197 -4.32 -21.38 -0.93
N SER A 198 -3.67 -21.85 -2.00
CA SER A 198 -4.04 -23.03 -2.80
C SER A 198 -5.37 -22.92 -3.57
N PHE A 199 -5.80 -21.71 -3.91
CA PHE A 199 -6.95 -21.53 -4.80
C PHE A 199 -6.59 -21.83 -6.25
N ALA A 200 -7.50 -22.54 -6.98
CA ALA A 200 -7.38 -22.76 -8.42
C ALA A 200 -7.45 -21.43 -9.20
N PRO A 201 -6.83 -21.31 -10.40
CA PRO A 201 -6.78 -20.06 -11.15
C PRO A 201 -8.14 -19.40 -11.35
N GLU A 202 -9.15 -20.15 -11.78
CA GLU A 202 -10.50 -19.66 -12.04
C GLU A 202 -11.11 -19.07 -10.75
N LYS A 203 -10.88 -19.73 -9.61
CA LYS A 203 -11.40 -19.25 -8.31
C LYS A 203 -10.67 -18.02 -7.82
N ARG A 204 -9.36 -17.89 -8.09
CA ARG A 204 -8.60 -16.68 -7.76
C ARG A 204 -9.18 -15.46 -8.47
N TYR A 205 -9.47 -15.58 -9.77
CA TYR A 205 -10.03 -14.48 -10.55
C TYR A 205 -11.45 -14.10 -10.10
N GLU A 206 -12.28 -15.10 -9.77
CA GLU A 206 -13.61 -14.85 -9.20
C GLU A 206 -13.51 -14.05 -7.90
N ILE A 207 -12.62 -14.45 -6.98
CA ILE A 207 -12.40 -13.76 -5.70
C ILE A 207 -11.88 -12.33 -5.92
N ILE A 208 -10.93 -12.14 -6.85
CA ILE A 208 -10.40 -10.81 -7.17
C ILE A 208 -11.51 -9.90 -7.71
N LEU A 209 -12.38 -10.43 -8.58
CA LEU A 209 -13.53 -9.67 -9.08
C LEU A 209 -14.51 -9.31 -7.96
N GLN A 210 -14.82 -10.25 -7.07
CA GLN A 210 -15.66 -9.98 -5.90
C GLN A 210 -15.06 -8.86 -5.03
N LEU A 211 -13.74 -8.92 -4.74
CA LEU A 211 -13.04 -7.91 -3.96
C LEU A 211 -13.04 -6.53 -4.64
N LEU A 212 -12.82 -6.48 -5.95
CA LEU A 212 -12.87 -5.24 -6.73
C LEU A 212 -14.24 -4.59 -6.66
N LEU A 213 -15.29 -5.36 -6.98
CA LEU A 213 -16.67 -4.86 -6.93
C LEU A 213 -17.07 -4.40 -5.52
N THR A 214 -16.66 -5.17 -4.52
CA THR A 214 -16.93 -4.84 -3.11
C THR A 214 -16.25 -3.55 -2.70
N LYS A 215 -14.99 -3.35 -3.10
CA LYS A 215 -14.23 -2.14 -2.80
C LYS A 215 -14.81 -0.92 -3.51
N ILE A 216 -15.19 -1.04 -4.79
CA ILE A 216 -15.86 0.04 -5.54
C ILE A 216 -17.20 0.40 -4.89
N PHE A 217 -17.98 -0.61 -4.50
CA PHE A 217 -19.27 -0.39 -3.83
C PHE A 217 -19.10 0.38 -2.51
N ASP A 218 -18.14 -0.01 -1.68
CA ASP A 218 -17.84 0.64 -0.41
C ASP A 218 -17.39 2.09 -0.62
N GLU A 219 -16.47 2.32 -1.56
CA GLU A 219 -15.98 3.65 -1.88
C GLU A 219 -17.10 4.58 -2.37
N HIS A 220 -17.98 4.12 -3.28
CA HIS A 220 -19.12 4.92 -3.74
C HIS A 220 -20.12 5.22 -2.61
N ALA A 221 -20.36 4.28 -1.71
CA ALA A 221 -21.25 4.50 -0.58
C ALA A 221 -20.77 5.59 0.38
N PHE A 222 -19.44 5.80 0.45
CA PHE A 222 -18.80 6.76 1.34
C PHE A 222 -18.20 7.99 0.64
N GLU A 223 -18.28 8.10 -0.69
CA GLU A 223 -17.72 9.23 -1.44
C GLU A 223 -18.27 10.58 -0.98
N VAL A 224 -19.59 10.69 -0.83
CA VAL A 224 -20.25 11.93 -0.35
C VAL A 224 -20.04 12.17 1.14
N ARG A 225 -19.84 11.08 1.90
CA ARG A 225 -19.63 11.09 3.35
C ARG A 225 -18.15 10.86 3.70
N GLY A 226 -17.27 11.53 3.01
CA GLY A 226 -15.83 11.24 2.92
C GLY A 226 -15.06 11.03 4.22
N ASP A 227 -15.57 11.52 5.36
CA ASP A 227 -14.95 11.37 6.68
C ASP A 227 -15.53 10.23 7.52
N GLU A 228 -16.58 9.53 7.03
CA GLU A 228 -17.08 8.34 7.69
C GLU A 228 -16.18 7.12 7.42
N PRO A 229 -16.08 6.18 8.40
CA PRO A 229 -15.25 4.98 8.25
C PRO A 229 -15.72 4.08 7.11
N LEU A 230 -14.80 3.74 6.19
CA LEU A 230 -15.03 2.69 5.20
C LEU A 230 -15.27 1.34 5.90
N GLU A 231 -16.09 0.49 5.30
CA GLU A 231 -16.36 -0.84 5.84
C GLU A 231 -15.33 -1.89 5.40
N ILE A 232 -14.67 -1.67 4.24
CA ILE A 232 -13.60 -2.55 3.73
C ILE A 232 -12.25 -2.10 4.30
N GLN A 233 -11.99 -2.51 5.54
CA GLN A 233 -10.72 -2.29 6.23
C GLN A 233 -10.49 -3.32 7.35
N ASP A 234 -9.24 -3.43 7.82
CA ASP A 234 -8.89 -4.30 8.93
C ASP A 234 -9.17 -3.61 10.27
N TYR A 235 -10.32 -3.89 10.85
CA TYR A 235 -10.74 -3.33 12.13
C TYR A 235 -9.93 -3.83 13.33
N ARG A 236 -9.08 -4.86 13.17
CA ARG A 236 -8.16 -5.31 14.24
C ARG A 236 -7.17 -4.20 14.61
N SER A 237 -6.73 -3.43 13.63
CA SER A 237 -5.85 -2.27 13.85
C SER A 237 -6.50 -1.16 14.70
N LEU A 238 -7.83 -1.20 14.85
CA LEU A 238 -8.63 -0.29 15.68
C LEU A 238 -9.02 -0.91 17.03
N GLY A 239 -8.42 -2.04 17.41
CA GLY A 239 -8.68 -2.69 18.69
C GLY A 239 -9.91 -3.58 18.72
N THR A 240 -10.50 -3.94 17.56
CA THR A 240 -11.66 -4.85 17.52
C THR A 240 -11.24 -6.28 17.19
N SER A 241 -12.16 -7.24 17.35
CA SER A 241 -11.90 -8.65 17.06
C SER A 241 -11.79 -8.94 15.57
N ALA A 242 -11.10 -10.03 15.22
CA ALA A 242 -11.03 -10.58 13.87
C ALA A 242 -12.42 -10.86 13.28
N ASP A 243 -13.35 -11.35 14.12
CA ASP A 243 -14.71 -11.67 13.68
C ASP A 243 -15.53 -10.43 13.31
N THR A 244 -15.24 -9.28 13.93
CA THR A 244 -15.84 -7.99 13.54
C THR A 244 -15.43 -7.63 12.12
N THR A 245 -14.16 -7.74 11.77
CA THR A 245 -13.67 -7.49 10.41
C THR A 245 -14.30 -8.45 9.40
N LYS A 246 -14.28 -9.75 9.68
CA LYS A 246 -14.89 -10.78 8.81
C LYS A 246 -16.37 -10.51 8.54
N LYS A 247 -17.13 -10.21 9.61
CA LYS A 247 -18.56 -9.92 9.51
C LYS A 247 -18.81 -8.68 8.65
N LYS A 248 -18.15 -7.57 8.93
CA LYS A 248 -18.33 -6.32 8.17
C LYS A 248 -18.01 -6.51 6.70
N VAL A 249 -16.84 -7.08 6.38
CA VAL A 249 -16.44 -7.35 4.99
C VAL A 249 -17.46 -8.28 4.31
N GLY A 250 -17.89 -9.35 4.97
CA GLY A 250 -18.90 -10.27 4.44
C GLY A 250 -20.25 -9.60 4.14
N ASP A 251 -20.68 -8.69 5.00
CA ASP A 251 -21.93 -7.94 4.80
C ASP A 251 -21.81 -6.96 3.61
N VAL A 252 -20.65 -6.33 3.41
CA VAL A 252 -20.42 -5.48 2.23
C VAL A 252 -20.38 -6.31 0.95
N VAL A 253 -19.71 -7.48 0.96
CA VAL A 253 -19.68 -8.41 -0.19
C VAL A 253 -21.10 -8.76 -0.63
N LYS A 254 -21.98 -9.16 0.29
CA LYS A 254 -23.38 -9.50 -0.03
C LYS A 254 -24.10 -8.33 -0.69
N ARG A 255 -23.98 -7.12 -0.13
CA ARG A 255 -24.61 -5.91 -0.68
C ARG A 255 -24.06 -5.55 -2.07
N ALA A 256 -22.75 -5.60 -2.25
CA ALA A 256 -22.10 -5.30 -3.51
C ALA A 256 -22.50 -6.30 -4.61
N ILE A 257 -22.46 -7.60 -4.32
CA ILE A 257 -22.84 -8.63 -5.29
C ILE A 257 -24.34 -8.56 -5.61
N SER A 258 -25.20 -8.24 -4.63
CA SER A 258 -26.61 -8.01 -4.90
C SER A 258 -26.84 -6.80 -5.80
N PHE A 259 -26.09 -5.71 -5.61
CA PHE A 259 -26.21 -4.48 -6.38
C PHE A 259 -25.72 -4.64 -7.84
N TYR A 260 -24.55 -5.27 -8.03
CA TYR A 260 -23.97 -5.45 -9.36
C TYR A 260 -24.44 -6.73 -10.06
N GLY A 261 -24.99 -7.71 -9.32
CA GLY A 261 -25.26 -9.06 -9.82
C GLY A 261 -26.24 -9.12 -11.00
N GLU A 262 -27.19 -8.17 -11.08
CA GLU A 262 -28.14 -8.07 -12.20
C GLU A 262 -27.45 -7.69 -13.54
N HIS A 263 -26.26 -7.07 -13.46
CA HIS A 263 -25.50 -6.60 -14.62
C HIS A 263 -24.34 -7.51 -15.00
N LEU A 264 -24.12 -8.61 -14.25
CA LEU A 264 -23.02 -9.53 -14.50
C LEU A 264 -23.47 -10.71 -15.36
N PRO A 265 -22.68 -11.10 -16.38
CA PRO A 265 -23.04 -12.20 -17.28
C PRO A 265 -23.08 -13.57 -16.58
N ASN A 266 -22.35 -13.71 -15.47
CA ASN A 266 -22.36 -14.91 -14.63
C ASN A 266 -22.66 -14.54 -13.18
N LYS A 267 -23.39 -15.41 -12.49
CA LYS A 267 -23.75 -15.24 -11.10
C LYS A 267 -22.51 -15.44 -10.22
N LEU A 268 -22.01 -14.36 -9.64
CA LEU A 268 -20.96 -14.43 -8.61
C LEU A 268 -21.55 -14.89 -7.27
N SER A 269 -20.71 -15.56 -6.49
CA SER A 269 -21.06 -15.88 -5.10
C SER A 269 -21.12 -14.59 -4.26
N ASP A 270 -22.07 -14.52 -3.35
CA ASP A 270 -22.20 -13.43 -2.37
C ASP A 270 -21.33 -13.64 -1.11
N THR A 271 -20.49 -14.66 -1.13
CA THR A 271 -19.58 -15.00 -0.03
C THR A 271 -18.14 -15.17 -0.54
N LEU A 272 -17.19 -14.72 0.28
CA LEU A 272 -15.75 -14.93 0.02
C LEU A 272 -15.31 -16.22 0.72
N PRO A 273 -14.77 -17.21 0.00
CA PRO A 273 -14.30 -18.47 0.57
C PRO A 273 -12.89 -18.32 1.17
N LEU A 274 -12.63 -17.21 1.88
CA LEU A 274 -11.31 -16.88 2.42
C LEU A 274 -11.19 -17.28 3.89
N SER A 275 -10.02 -17.81 4.28
CA SER A 275 -9.65 -17.87 5.68
C SER A 275 -9.47 -16.46 6.25
N GLY A 276 -9.53 -16.33 7.58
CA GLY A 276 -9.31 -15.03 8.21
C GLY A 276 -7.93 -14.45 7.87
N ASP A 277 -6.90 -15.27 7.92
CA ASP A 277 -5.53 -14.82 7.68
C ASP A 277 -5.34 -14.35 6.22
N THR A 278 -5.86 -15.11 5.25
CA THR A 278 -5.83 -14.71 3.84
C THR A 278 -6.59 -13.39 3.61
N LEU A 279 -7.77 -13.23 4.21
CA LEU A 279 -8.54 -12.00 4.12
C LEU A 279 -7.75 -10.81 4.69
N PHE A 280 -7.11 -10.98 5.84
CA PHE A 280 -6.37 -9.90 6.48
C PHE A 280 -5.14 -9.48 5.69
N GLU A 281 -4.40 -10.43 5.10
CA GLU A 281 -3.29 -10.10 4.21
C GLU A 281 -3.76 -9.30 2.98
N ILE A 282 -4.90 -9.66 2.40
CA ILE A 282 -5.49 -8.91 1.29
C ILE A 282 -5.92 -7.51 1.74
N LEU A 283 -6.57 -7.38 2.90
CA LEU A 283 -7.02 -6.08 3.40
C LEU A 283 -5.88 -5.11 3.70
N LYS A 284 -4.70 -5.60 4.13
CA LYS A 284 -3.52 -4.76 4.36
C LYS A 284 -3.11 -3.97 3.11
N ILE A 285 -3.27 -4.55 1.93
CA ILE A 285 -2.85 -3.97 0.65
C ILE A 285 -4.01 -3.32 -0.11
N LEU A 286 -5.23 -3.86 -0.01
CA LEU A 286 -6.38 -3.36 -0.76
C LEU A 286 -7.09 -2.19 -0.06
N ALA A 287 -7.24 -2.24 1.26
CA ALA A 287 -8.04 -1.25 1.99
C ALA A 287 -7.52 0.20 1.86
N PRO A 288 -6.19 0.49 1.91
CA PRO A 288 -5.69 1.85 1.83
C PRO A 288 -5.72 2.45 0.41
N VAL A 289 -5.98 1.63 -0.60
CA VAL A 289 -6.01 2.07 -2.01
C VAL A 289 -7.38 2.62 -2.36
N LYS A 290 -7.42 3.76 -3.07
CA LYS A 290 -8.64 4.29 -3.68
C LYS A 290 -8.75 3.78 -5.11
N ILE A 291 -9.83 3.05 -5.43
CA ILE A 291 -10.08 2.50 -6.76
C ILE A 291 -10.85 3.49 -7.62
N ILE A 292 -11.96 4.02 -7.11
CA ILE A 292 -12.67 5.09 -7.82
C ILE A 292 -11.78 6.33 -7.88
N HIS A 293 -11.80 7.04 -8.99
CA HIS A 293 -10.87 8.13 -9.32
C HIS A 293 -9.40 7.72 -9.53
N SER A 294 -9.08 6.43 -9.51
CA SER A 294 -7.81 5.95 -10.08
C SER A 294 -7.83 6.10 -11.60
N LYS A 295 -6.65 6.18 -12.23
CA LYS A 295 -6.56 6.33 -13.68
C LYS A 295 -7.35 5.22 -14.39
N ARG A 296 -7.94 5.52 -15.56
CA ARG A 296 -8.81 4.63 -16.38
C ARG A 296 -8.24 3.24 -16.67
N ASP A 297 -6.94 3.09 -16.50
CA ASP A 297 -6.18 1.86 -16.70
C ASP A 297 -6.59 0.68 -15.79
N VAL A 298 -7.24 0.97 -14.66
CA VAL A 298 -7.60 -0.04 -13.64
C VAL A 298 -8.59 -1.07 -14.18
N VAL A 299 -9.70 -0.60 -14.77
CA VAL A 299 -10.75 -1.49 -15.29
C VAL A 299 -10.26 -2.26 -16.51
N GLN A 300 -9.53 -1.58 -17.41
CA GLN A 300 -8.97 -2.20 -18.60
C GLN A 300 -7.90 -3.26 -18.24
N THR A 301 -6.99 -2.92 -17.33
CA THR A 301 -5.95 -3.86 -16.84
C THR A 301 -6.57 -5.07 -16.17
N PHE A 302 -7.58 -4.85 -15.33
CA PHE A 302 -8.33 -5.92 -14.69
C PHE A 302 -8.97 -6.83 -15.74
N TYR A 303 -9.69 -6.26 -16.70
CA TYR A 303 -10.35 -7.03 -17.74
C TYR A 303 -9.35 -7.80 -18.59
N MET A 304 -8.32 -7.17 -19.10
CA MET A 304 -7.31 -7.81 -19.95
C MET A 304 -6.57 -8.94 -19.24
N LYS A 305 -6.32 -8.81 -17.95
CA LYS A 305 -5.53 -9.77 -17.20
C LYS A 305 -6.36 -10.88 -16.58
N PHE A 306 -7.51 -10.54 -16.02
CA PHE A 306 -8.29 -11.43 -15.18
C PHE A 306 -9.61 -11.88 -15.82
N ALA A 307 -10.38 -11.00 -16.45
CA ALA A 307 -11.66 -11.35 -17.02
C ALA A 307 -11.53 -12.24 -18.25
N LYS A 308 -10.50 -12.03 -19.08
CA LYS A 308 -10.20 -12.89 -20.24
C LYS A 308 -9.93 -14.33 -19.82
N ALA A 309 -9.28 -14.54 -18.67
CA ALA A 309 -8.99 -15.89 -18.16
C ALA A 309 -10.24 -16.58 -17.57
N LEU A 310 -11.18 -15.83 -16.98
CA LEU A 310 -12.44 -16.36 -16.44
C LEU A 310 -13.38 -16.87 -17.50
N TYR A 311 -13.44 -16.18 -18.62
CA TYR A 311 -14.53 -16.40 -19.57
C TYR A 311 -14.17 -17.31 -20.74
N LYS A 312 -12.95 -17.92 -20.82
CA LYS A 312 -12.49 -18.77 -21.94
C LYS A 312 -12.99 -18.25 -23.31
N TRP A 313 -12.98 -16.94 -23.48
CA TRP A 313 -13.56 -16.34 -24.66
C TRP A 313 -12.64 -16.54 -25.86
N ASP A 314 -13.06 -17.39 -26.77
CA ASP A 314 -12.54 -17.49 -28.13
C ASP A 314 -12.81 -16.23 -28.98
N MET A 315 -13.48 -15.24 -28.42
CA MET A 315 -13.70 -13.99 -29.11
C MET A 315 -12.47 -13.08 -28.89
N ALA A 316 -11.77 -12.84 -29.98
CA ALA A 316 -10.66 -11.91 -30.07
C ALA A 316 -11.15 -10.44 -29.92
N GLN A 317 -11.71 -10.09 -28.76
CA GLN A 317 -11.97 -8.70 -28.43
C GLN A 317 -10.66 -8.04 -27.99
N TYR A 318 -10.20 -7.12 -28.80
CA TYR A 318 -9.05 -6.29 -28.49
C TYR A 318 -9.57 -4.91 -28.05
N PHE A 319 -9.22 -4.51 -26.82
CA PHE A 319 -9.50 -3.15 -26.39
C PHE A 319 -8.57 -2.18 -27.11
N THR A 320 -9.12 -1.05 -27.53
CA THR A 320 -8.32 0.05 -28.03
C THR A 320 -7.40 0.55 -26.89
N PRO A 321 -6.08 0.66 -27.13
CA PRO A 321 -5.17 1.19 -26.12
C PRO A 321 -5.64 2.55 -25.60
N THR A 322 -5.54 2.78 -24.28
CA THR A 322 -5.99 4.03 -23.64
C THR A 322 -5.34 5.27 -24.23
N THR A 323 -4.07 5.20 -24.62
CA THR A 323 -3.37 6.28 -25.33
C THR A 323 -4.03 6.66 -26.65
N VAL A 324 -4.64 5.71 -27.35
CA VAL A 324 -5.37 5.96 -28.60
C VAL A 324 -6.75 6.56 -28.31
N THR A 325 -7.46 6.03 -27.31
CA THR A 325 -8.76 6.58 -26.91
C THR A 325 -8.63 8.00 -26.35
N ASP A 326 -7.63 8.27 -25.52
CA ASP A 326 -7.36 9.61 -25.00
C ASP A 326 -7.04 10.58 -26.14
N PHE A 327 -6.20 10.18 -27.10
CA PHE A 327 -5.89 10.97 -28.29
C PHE A 327 -7.13 11.27 -29.14
N LEU A 328 -8.02 10.28 -29.33
CA LEU A 328 -9.27 10.47 -30.08
C LEU A 328 -10.21 11.47 -29.35
N VAL A 329 -10.34 11.33 -28.03
CA VAL A 329 -11.16 12.25 -27.22
C VAL A 329 -10.59 13.67 -27.26
N ASP A 330 -9.27 13.81 -27.15
CA ASP A 330 -8.59 15.12 -27.24
C ASP A 330 -8.79 15.79 -28.60
N ILE A 331 -8.75 15.03 -29.70
CA ILE A 331 -9.00 15.57 -31.06
C ILE A 331 -10.45 15.97 -31.25
N ILE A 332 -11.38 15.10 -30.84
CA ILE A 332 -12.84 15.34 -31.00
C ILE A 332 -13.28 16.47 -30.09
N ASN A 333 -12.65 16.60 -28.91
CA ASN A 333 -12.94 17.63 -27.92
C ASN A 333 -14.45 17.83 -27.69
N PRO A 334 -15.18 16.76 -27.28
CA PRO A 334 -16.64 16.82 -27.19
C PRO A 334 -17.09 17.82 -26.15
N GLN A 335 -18.12 18.61 -26.52
CA GLN A 335 -18.68 19.62 -25.64
C GLN A 335 -19.93 19.12 -24.92
N PHE A 336 -20.25 19.73 -23.77
CA PHE A 336 -21.47 19.38 -23.03
C PHE A 336 -22.72 19.55 -23.88
N GLY A 337 -23.54 18.51 -23.96
CA GLY A 337 -24.79 18.48 -24.73
C GLY A 337 -24.65 17.97 -26.18
N GLU A 338 -23.46 17.64 -26.64
CA GLU A 338 -23.24 16.96 -27.92
C GLU A 338 -23.61 15.48 -27.87
N HIS A 339 -24.09 14.94 -28.98
CA HIS A 339 -24.35 13.53 -29.15
C HIS A 339 -23.12 12.87 -29.78
N ILE A 340 -22.59 11.88 -29.09
CA ILE A 340 -21.42 11.10 -29.56
C ILE A 340 -21.90 9.71 -29.95
N ALA A 341 -21.48 9.24 -31.11
CA ALA A 341 -21.73 7.88 -31.56
C ALA A 341 -20.40 7.16 -31.86
N ASP A 342 -20.25 5.96 -31.33
CA ASP A 342 -19.19 5.04 -31.71
C ASP A 342 -19.82 3.90 -32.55
N PRO A 343 -19.69 3.94 -33.90
CA PRO A 343 -20.28 2.92 -34.75
C PRO A 343 -19.53 1.59 -34.72
N ALA A 344 -18.41 1.51 -34.02
CA ALA A 344 -17.52 0.35 -33.94
C ALA A 344 -17.21 -0.04 -32.48
N CYS A 345 -18.15 0.18 -31.57
CA CYS A 345 -17.94 -0.05 -30.13
C CYS A 345 -17.76 -1.52 -29.73
N GLY A 346 -18.00 -2.46 -30.62
CA GLY A 346 -17.86 -3.90 -30.41
C GLY A 346 -19.08 -4.59 -29.83
#